data_dcadfd0e7b92327f0138373b0dbd2e80
#
_entry.id   dcadfd0e7b92327f0138373b0dbd2e80
#
_cell.length_a   1.000
_cell.length_b   1.000
_cell.length_c   1.000
_cell.angle_alpha   90.00
_cell.angle_beta   90.00
_cell.angle_gamma   90.00
#
_symmetry.space_group_name_H-M   'P 1'
#
loop_
_entity.id
_entity.type
_entity.pdbx_description
1 polymer ?
#
loop_
_entity_poly.entity_id
_entity_poly.type
_entity_poly.pdbx_seq_one_letter_code
_entity_poly.pdbx_strand_id
1 'polypeptide(L)'
;MEYFILRQDQSIINPIIPLKTDLDDDFVCSSVFGEVIEKENAPYLDYLDRPKRIVSDALKELLTKYEDNLDFTAIVFTDVKKGTQRVYWLMDIMTKNCISQETTYYPNGQMKELVIDSQKVELDCIFQVESKMESYTIVNLDVAESMLRRAFLGIELQRVKLETR
;
A
#
# COMPACT_ATOMS: atom_id res chain seq x y z
N MET A 1 -12.54 -10.38 14.13
CA MET A 1 -11.72 -9.20 13.76
C MET A 1 -12.14 -8.75 12.38
N GLU A 2 -12.10 -7.46 12.06
CA GLU A 2 -12.44 -6.95 10.71
C GLU A 2 -11.16 -6.59 9.97
N TYR A 3 -11.18 -6.76 8.64
CA TYR A 3 -10.06 -6.46 7.77
C TYR A 3 -10.48 -5.57 6.61
N PHE A 4 -9.53 -4.79 6.09
CA PHE A 4 -9.74 -3.83 5.03
C PHE A 4 -8.61 -3.94 4.00
N ILE A 5 -8.97 -3.79 2.72
CA ILE A 5 -8.00 -3.55 1.67
C ILE A 5 -7.57 -2.09 1.77
N LEU A 6 -6.27 -1.86 1.88
CA LEU A 6 -5.67 -0.53 1.77
C LEU A 6 -5.39 -0.25 0.30
N ARG A 7 -5.96 0.82 -0.22
CA ARG A 7 -5.79 1.27 -1.61
C ARG A 7 -5.41 2.74 -1.67
N GLN A 8 -4.79 3.12 -2.77
CA GLN A 8 -4.65 4.54 -3.10
C GLN A 8 -6.02 5.11 -3.47
N ASP A 9 -6.35 6.26 -2.90
CA ASP A 9 -7.59 6.98 -3.21
C ASP A 9 -7.54 7.54 -4.64
N GLN A 10 -8.32 6.94 -5.53
CA GLN A 10 -8.41 7.31 -6.94
C GLN A 10 -9.24 8.57 -7.17
N SER A 11 -9.93 9.10 -6.17
CA SER A 11 -10.67 10.37 -6.27
C SER A 11 -9.73 11.58 -6.31
N ILE A 12 -8.50 11.43 -5.83
CA ILE A 12 -7.47 12.48 -5.90
C ILE A 12 -6.88 12.52 -7.30
N ILE A 13 -7.15 13.62 -7.99
CA ILE A 13 -6.72 13.81 -9.38
C ILE A 13 -5.27 14.31 -9.43
N ASN A 14 -4.48 13.70 -10.31
CA ASN A 14 -3.09 14.10 -10.59
C ASN A 14 -2.19 14.22 -9.34
N PRO A 15 -2.09 13.20 -8.49
CA PRO A 15 -1.15 13.23 -7.38
C PRO A 15 0.29 13.24 -7.90
N ILE A 16 1.22 13.65 -7.05
CA ILE A 16 2.66 13.55 -7.36
C ILE A 16 3.09 12.10 -7.22
N ILE A 17 3.52 11.52 -8.34
CA ILE A 17 4.03 10.14 -8.43
C ILE A 17 5.39 10.14 -9.12
N PRO A 18 6.25 9.14 -8.87
CA PRO A 18 7.51 8.99 -9.59
C PRO A 18 7.28 8.79 -11.10
N LEU A 19 8.03 9.52 -11.92
CA LEU A 19 7.95 9.46 -13.38
C LEU A 19 8.59 8.20 -13.96
N LYS A 20 9.77 7.90 -13.50
CA LYS A 20 10.54 6.69 -13.76
C LYS A 20 11.14 6.25 -12.46
N THR A 21 10.99 5.00 -12.18
CA THR A 21 11.66 4.40 -11.04
C THR A 21 12.57 3.32 -11.59
N ASP A 22 13.83 3.39 -11.25
CA ASP A 22 14.75 2.26 -11.37
C ASP A 22 14.35 1.14 -10.39
N LEU A 23 13.05 1.13 -10.07
CA LEU A 23 12.42 0.19 -9.13
C LEU A 23 12.22 -1.21 -9.74
N ASP A 24 12.46 -1.36 -11.04
CA ASP A 24 12.32 -2.65 -11.74
C ASP A 24 13.59 -3.51 -11.66
N ASP A 25 14.72 -2.91 -11.27
CA ASP A 25 15.94 -3.67 -11.04
C ASP A 25 16.01 -4.16 -9.59
N ASP A 26 16.33 -5.44 -9.40
CA ASP A 26 16.61 -6.10 -8.11
C ASP A 26 17.86 -5.50 -7.41
N PHE A 27 18.01 -4.19 -7.42
CA PHE A 27 19.13 -3.54 -6.78
C PHE A 27 18.95 -3.52 -5.26
N VAL A 28 19.80 -4.26 -4.60
CA VAL A 28 20.09 -4.13 -3.16
C VAL A 28 20.83 -2.80 -2.93
N CYS A 29 20.12 -1.70 -3.10
CA CYS A 29 20.66 -0.39 -2.79
C CYS A 29 19.97 0.15 -1.54
N SER A 30 20.70 0.77 -0.64
CA SER A 30 20.17 1.31 0.62
C SER A 30 19.21 2.50 0.40
N SER A 31 19.16 3.04 -0.80
CA SER A 31 18.24 4.11 -1.19
C SER A 31 18.02 4.14 -2.70
N VAL A 32 16.81 4.50 -3.10
CA VAL A 32 16.38 4.62 -4.49
C VAL A 32 16.02 6.09 -4.76
N PHE A 33 16.26 6.57 -5.99
CA PHE A 33 15.84 7.89 -6.42
C PHE A 33 14.60 7.77 -7.31
N GLY A 34 13.57 8.58 -7.00
CA GLY A 34 12.39 8.75 -7.83
C GLY A 34 12.32 10.19 -8.35
N GLU A 35 12.43 10.38 -9.66
CA GLU A 35 12.20 11.70 -10.25
C GLU A 35 10.71 12.02 -10.23
N VAL A 36 10.33 13.21 -9.75
CA VAL A 36 8.98 13.71 -9.72
C VAL A 36 8.90 15.08 -10.39
N ILE A 37 7.70 15.45 -10.84
CA ILE A 37 7.38 16.81 -11.29
C ILE A 37 6.35 17.38 -10.33
N GLU A 38 6.73 18.38 -9.56
CA GLU A 38 5.80 19.14 -8.73
C GLU A 38 4.97 20.08 -9.62
N LYS A 39 3.69 19.80 -9.70
CA LYS A 39 2.71 20.65 -10.38
C LYS A 39 1.97 21.49 -9.37
N GLU A 40 1.53 22.67 -9.81
CA GLU A 40 0.68 23.52 -8.99
C GLU A 40 -0.59 22.77 -8.56
N ASN A 41 -0.89 22.80 -7.26
CA ASN A 41 -2.02 22.10 -6.63
C ASN A 41 -2.00 20.56 -6.70
N ALA A 42 -0.89 19.93 -7.11
CA ALA A 42 -0.77 18.48 -7.06
C ALA A 42 -0.33 18.04 -5.66
N PRO A 43 -1.10 17.16 -4.98
CA PRO A 43 -0.78 16.76 -3.63
C PRO A 43 0.28 15.63 -3.62
N TYR A 44 1.09 15.63 -2.56
CA TYR A 44 1.86 14.48 -2.13
C TYR A 44 0.98 13.56 -1.28
N LEU A 45 0.82 12.30 -1.70
CA LEU A 45 0.02 11.32 -0.98
C LEU A 45 0.85 10.62 0.11
N ASP A 46 0.16 10.16 1.15
CA ASP A 46 0.79 9.31 2.18
C ASP A 46 0.91 7.85 1.75
N TYR A 47 0.07 7.41 0.80
CA TYR A 47 0.08 6.06 0.26
C TYR A 47 -0.04 6.05 -1.26
N LEU A 48 0.86 5.34 -1.92
CA LEU A 48 0.83 4.99 -3.34
C LEU A 48 0.84 3.47 -3.45
N ASP A 49 -0.02 2.91 -4.28
CA ASP A 49 -0.06 1.46 -4.54
C ASP A 49 0.55 1.07 -5.90
N ARG A 50 0.83 2.04 -6.75
CA ARG A 50 1.45 1.87 -8.06
C ARG A 50 2.53 2.90 -8.32
N PRO A 51 3.62 2.55 -9.02
CA PRO A 51 3.99 1.23 -9.56
C PRO A 51 4.36 0.22 -8.49
N LYS A 52 4.74 0.67 -7.30
CA LYS A 52 5.01 -0.13 -6.10
C LYS A 52 4.35 0.52 -4.89
N ARG A 53 4.29 -0.20 -3.78
CA ARG A 53 3.77 0.34 -2.52
C ARG A 53 4.79 1.30 -1.93
N ILE A 54 4.39 2.56 -1.88
CA ILE A 54 5.22 3.64 -1.37
C ILE A 54 4.42 4.36 -0.29
N VAL A 55 5.05 4.60 0.84
CA VAL A 55 4.42 5.27 1.99
C VAL A 55 5.22 6.50 2.41
N SER A 56 4.53 7.50 2.96
CA SER A 56 5.17 8.64 3.60
C SER A 56 5.88 8.22 4.89
N ASP A 57 6.79 9.06 5.36
CA ASP A 57 7.50 8.83 6.62
C ASP A 57 6.54 8.69 7.81
N ALA A 58 5.52 9.54 7.87
CA ALA A 58 4.50 9.49 8.93
C ALA A 58 3.66 8.21 8.88
N LEU A 59 3.30 7.72 7.69
CA LEU A 59 2.56 6.47 7.56
C LEU A 59 3.45 5.27 7.91
N LYS A 60 4.71 5.27 7.49
CA LYS A 60 5.69 4.25 7.90
C LYS A 60 5.80 4.16 9.41
N GLU A 61 5.96 5.29 10.10
CA GLU A 61 6.04 5.33 11.57
C GLU A 61 4.79 4.75 12.25
N LEU A 62 3.62 4.93 11.64
CA LEU A 62 2.40 4.32 12.16
C LEU A 62 2.43 2.80 11.97
N LEU A 63 2.70 2.33 10.75
CA LEU A 63 2.62 0.91 10.40
C LEU A 63 3.59 0.05 11.19
N THR A 64 4.81 0.55 11.43
CA THR A 64 5.83 -0.14 12.24
C THR A 64 5.43 -0.36 13.70
N LYS A 65 4.41 0.32 14.20
CA LYS A 65 3.87 0.09 15.56
C LYS A 65 2.94 -1.11 15.66
N TYR A 66 2.43 -1.57 14.52
CA TYR A 66 1.47 -2.67 14.43
C TYR A 66 2.06 -3.96 13.89
N GLU A 67 3.11 -3.86 13.08
CA GLU A 67 3.70 -5.01 12.42
C GLU A 67 5.23 -4.85 12.31
N ASP A 68 5.96 -5.74 12.97
CA ASP A 68 7.43 -5.72 12.99
C ASP A 68 8.05 -6.32 11.73
N ASN A 69 7.28 -7.12 10.96
CA ASN A 69 7.78 -7.82 9.77
C ASN A 69 7.60 -7.02 8.47
N LEU A 70 7.54 -5.70 8.57
CA LEU A 70 7.52 -4.81 7.42
C LEU A 70 8.94 -4.37 7.09
N ASP A 71 9.34 -4.56 5.83
CA ASP A 71 10.61 -4.05 5.33
C ASP A 71 10.40 -2.75 4.57
N PHE A 72 11.31 -1.78 4.80
CA PHE A 72 11.25 -0.47 4.18
C PHE A 72 12.57 -0.11 3.55
N THR A 73 12.52 0.33 2.29
CA THR A 73 13.66 0.90 1.57
C THR A 73 13.40 2.36 1.29
N ALA A 74 14.33 3.24 1.65
CA ALA A 74 14.19 4.66 1.42
C ALA A 74 14.16 4.99 -0.08
N ILE A 75 13.23 5.84 -0.47
CA ILE A 75 13.15 6.43 -1.81
C ILE A 75 13.10 7.95 -1.68
N VAL A 76 13.95 8.64 -2.42
CA VAL A 76 13.98 10.11 -2.43
C VAL A 76 13.26 10.62 -3.69
N PHE A 77 12.11 11.24 -3.49
CA PHE A 77 11.42 11.97 -4.56
C PHE A 77 12.13 13.29 -4.81
N THR A 78 12.62 13.49 -6.02
CA THR A 78 13.37 14.68 -6.40
C THR A 78 12.71 15.40 -7.58
N ASP A 79 12.32 16.64 -7.38
CA ASP A 79 12.02 17.56 -8.49
C ASP A 79 13.31 18.32 -8.85
N VAL A 80 13.93 17.91 -9.95
CA VAL A 80 15.21 18.47 -10.41
C VAL A 80 15.08 19.94 -10.78
N LYS A 81 13.93 20.35 -11.33
CA LYS A 81 13.71 21.73 -11.77
C LYS A 81 13.53 22.68 -10.59
N LYS A 82 12.82 22.24 -9.57
CA LYS A 82 12.59 23.03 -8.36
C LYS A 82 13.68 22.86 -7.30
N GLY A 83 14.49 21.81 -7.43
CA GLY A 83 15.51 21.47 -6.44
C GLY A 83 14.92 21.00 -5.11
N THR A 84 13.72 20.44 -5.12
CA THR A 84 13.04 19.94 -3.91
C THR A 84 13.22 18.44 -3.77
N GLN A 85 13.30 17.95 -2.53
CA GLN A 85 13.43 16.55 -2.19
C GLN A 85 12.48 16.16 -1.06
N ARG A 86 11.87 14.95 -1.16
CA ARG A 86 11.09 14.34 -0.08
C ARG A 86 11.46 12.87 0.06
N VAL A 87 11.57 12.42 1.30
CA VAL A 87 11.80 11.01 1.61
C VAL A 87 10.48 10.28 1.69
N TYR A 88 10.42 9.18 0.97
CA TYR A 88 9.37 8.19 1.01
C TYR A 88 9.97 6.80 1.26
N TRP A 89 9.13 5.80 1.42
CA TRP A 89 9.57 4.45 1.72
C TRP A 89 8.85 3.44 0.83
N LEU A 90 9.63 2.65 0.12
CA LEU A 90 9.13 1.43 -0.49
C LEU A 90 8.80 0.46 0.62
N MET A 91 7.59 -0.07 0.61
CA MET A 91 7.12 -1.01 1.63
C MET A 91 7.02 -2.41 1.04
N ASP A 92 7.75 -3.35 1.62
CA ASP A 92 7.62 -4.77 1.36
C ASP A 92 6.87 -5.45 2.50
N ILE A 93 5.93 -6.32 2.14
CA ILE A 93 4.98 -6.94 3.07
C ILE A 93 4.95 -8.43 2.83
N MET A 94 4.95 -9.22 3.90
CA MET A 94 4.80 -10.67 3.81
C MET A 94 3.48 -11.06 3.13
N THR A 95 3.58 -11.89 2.09
CA THR A 95 2.41 -12.48 1.42
C THR A 95 1.87 -13.65 2.21
N LYS A 96 0.55 -13.68 2.42
CA LYS A 96 -0.16 -14.76 3.10
C LYS A 96 -1.10 -15.51 2.16
N ASN A 97 -1.06 -16.81 2.24
CA ASN A 97 -1.98 -17.69 1.51
C ASN A 97 -3.27 -17.90 2.34
N CYS A 98 -4.10 -16.88 2.38
CA CYS A 98 -5.34 -16.84 3.16
C CYS A 98 -6.59 -16.53 2.32
N ILE A 99 -6.47 -16.49 0.98
CA ILE A 99 -7.62 -16.29 0.10
C ILE A 99 -8.53 -17.52 0.21
N SER A 100 -9.81 -17.28 0.54
CA SER A 100 -10.83 -18.32 0.61
C SER A 100 -11.27 -18.77 -0.79
N GLN A 101 -11.77 -20.00 -0.90
CA GLN A 101 -12.39 -20.52 -2.11
C GLN A 101 -13.69 -19.78 -2.47
N GLU A 102 -14.29 -19.06 -1.53
CA GLU A 102 -15.48 -18.21 -1.77
C GLU A 102 -15.14 -16.91 -2.51
N THR A 103 -13.85 -16.59 -2.69
CA THR A 103 -13.42 -15.45 -3.49
C THR A 103 -13.89 -15.56 -4.92
N THR A 104 -14.49 -14.50 -5.44
CA THR A 104 -15.03 -14.48 -6.81
C THR A 104 -14.14 -13.65 -7.74
N TYR A 105 -14.14 -14.04 -9.01
CA TYR A 105 -13.33 -13.42 -10.05
C TYR A 105 -14.18 -13.03 -11.25
N TYR A 106 -13.77 -12.02 -11.99
CA TYR A 106 -14.31 -11.72 -13.30
C TYR A 106 -13.76 -12.71 -14.35
N PRO A 107 -14.43 -12.83 -15.55
CA PRO A 107 -13.95 -13.71 -16.62
C PRO A 107 -12.50 -13.42 -17.09
N ASN A 108 -12.04 -12.20 -16.94
CA ASN A 108 -10.67 -11.80 -17.27
C ASN A 108 -9.63 -12.18 -16.21
N GLY A 109 -10.06 -12.80 -15.10
CA GLY A 109 -9.18 -13.23 -14.01
C GLY A 109 -8.93 -12.18 -12.92
N GLN A 110 -9.44 -10.95 -13.08
CA GLN A 110 -9.40 -9.95 -12.02
C GLN A 110 -10.29 -10.35 -10.85
N MET A 111 -9.87 -10.01 -9.65
CA MET A 111 -10.64 -10.28 -8.44
C MET A 111 -11.87 -9.37 -8.37
N LYS A 112 -13.04 -10.00 -8.25
CA LYS A 112 -14.32 -9.29 -8.11
C LYS A 112 -14.63 -9.00 -6.65
N GLU A 113 -14.50 -10.01 -5.80
CA GLU A 113 -14.75 -9.91 -4.36
C GLU A 113 -13.77 -10.81 -3.61
N LEU A 114 -12.98 -10.19 -2.73
CA LEU A 114 -12.05 -10.90 -1.87
C LEU A 114 -12.76 -11.43 -0.64
N VAL A 115 -12.60 -12.73 -0.38
CA VAL A 115 -12.98 -13.37 0.88
C VAL A 115 -11.74 -13.99 1.50
N ILE A 116 -11.49 -13.72 2.77
CA ILE A 116 -10.34 -14.21 3.51
C ILE A 116 -10.75 -15.28 4.50
N ASP A 117 -9.96 -16.35 4.58
CA ASP A 117 -10.04 -17.37 5.64
C ASP A 117 -9.54 -16.76 6.95
N SER A 118 -10.47 -16.44 7.85
CA SER A 118 -10.19 -15.75 9.11
C SER A 118 -9.24 -16.52 10.02
N GLN A 119 -9.22 -17.84 9.97
CA GLN A 119 -8.36 -18.68 10.82
C GLN A 119 -6.87 -18.53 10.47
N LYS A 120 -6.57 -18.16 9.23
CA LYS A 120 -5.19 -18.01 8.76
C LYS A 120 -4.56 -16.65 9.07
N VAL A 121 -5.37 -15.67 9.53
CA VAL A 121 -4.95 -14.27 9.70
C VAL A 121 -5.30 -13.70 11.08
N GLU A 122 -5.63 -14.54 12.04
CA GLU A 122 -6.22 -14.13 13.33
C GLU A 122 -5.36 -13.17 14.15
N LEU A 123 -4.05 -13.21 13.98
CA LEU A 123 -3.08 -12.39 14.72
C LEU A 123 -2.38 -11.33 13.85
N ASP A 124 -2.67 -11.30 12.57
CA ASP A 124 -1.97 -10.40 11.66
C ASP A 124 -2.62 -9.03 11.62
N CYS A 125 -1.81 -7.99 11.78
CA CYS A 125 -2.28 -6.62 11.67
C CYS A 125 -2.18 -6.09 10.24
N ILE A 126 -1.10 -6.45 9.52
CA ILE A 126 -0.80 -5.99 8.17
C ILE A 126 -0.19 -7.16 7.40
N PHE A 127 -0.75 -7.50 6.25
CA PHE A 127 -0.24 -8.54 5.37
C PHE A 127 -0.65 -8.29 3.92
N GLN A 128 -0.04 -9.02 3.02
CA GLN A 128 -0.37 -8.99 1.59
C GLN A 128 -1.10 -10.27 1.20
N VAL A 129 -2.07 -10.15 0.31
CA VAL A 129 -2.62 -11.26 -0.44
C VAL A 129 -2.30 -11.09 -1.91
N GLU A 130 -2.00 -12.19 -2.58
CA GLU A 130 -1.66 -12.22 -3.99
C GLU A 130 -2.64 -13.09 -4.75
N SER A 131 -3.21 -12.56 -5.82
CA SER A 131 -3.93 -13.32 -6.84
C SER A 131 -3.09 -13.38 -8.12
N LYS A 132 -3.60 -14.07 -9.15
CA LYS A 132 -2.87 -14.23 -10.43
C LYS A 132 -2.49 -12.90 -11.11
N MET A 133 -3.24 -11.85 -10.89
CA MET A 133 -3.10 -10.57 -11.60
C MET A 133 -2.88 -9.37 -10.69
N GLU A 134 -3.19 -9.50 -9.41
CA GLU A 134 -3.26 -8.38 -8.49
C GLU A 134 -2.75 -8.78 -7.11
N SER A 135 -2.18 -7.82 -6.39
CA SER A 135 -1.84 -7.97 -4.98
C SER A 135 -2.47 -6.85 -4.17
N TYR A 136 -2.94 -7.19 -2.98
CA TYR A 136 -3.61 -6.25 -2.09
C TYR A 136 -2.91 -6.20 -0.72
N THR A 137 -2.77 -4.99 -0.21
CA THR A 137 -2.38 -4.76 1.18
C THR A 137 -3.63 -4.86 2.05
N ILE A 138 -3.59 -5.71 3.05
CA ILE A 138 -4.69 -5.93 3.99
C ILE A 138 -4.27 -5.42 5.35
N VAL A 139 -5.15 -4.68 6.00
CA VAL A 139 -4.97 -4.17 7.36
C VAL A 139 -6.15 -4.53 8.24
N ASN A 140 -5.91 -4.75 9.53
CA ASN A 140 -6.99 -4.99 10.48
C ASN A 140 -7.68 -3.67 10.89
N LEU A 141 -8.76 -3.77 11.66
CA LEU A 141 -9.56 -2.63 12.11
C LEU A 141 -8.72 -1.61 12.91
N ASP A 142 -7.83 -2.06 13.80
CA ASP A 142 -7.05 -1.17 14.65
C ASP A 142 -6.11 -0.28 13.83
N VAL A 143 -5.47 -0.86 12.82
CA VAL A 143 -4.63 -0.12 11.86
C VAL A 143 -5.48 0.85 11.04
N ALA A 144 -6.61 0.37 10.51
CA ALA A 144 -7.53 1.18 9.71
C ALA A 144 -8.05 2.41 10.48
N GLU A 145 -8.51 2.22 11.71
CA GLU A 145 -8.95 3.33 12.58
C GLU A 145 -7.81 4.31 12.87
N SER A 146 -6.62 3.80 13.14
CA SER A 146 -5.45 4.64 13.41
C SER A 146 -5.06 5.49 12.22
N MET A 147 -5.20 4.96 11.00
CA MET A 147 -5.00 5.73 9.77
C MET A 147 -6.05 6.84 9.62
N LEU A 148 -7.33 6.50 9.80
CA LEU A 148 -8.43 7.46 9.66
C LEU A 148 -8.35 8.59 10.69
N ARG A 149 -7.97 8.31 11.93
CA ARG A 149 -7.80 9.32 12.98
C ARG A 149 -6.70 10.32 12.67
N ARG A 150 -5.70 9.94 11.88
CA ARG A 150 -4.57 10.81 11.51
C ARG A 150 -4.78 11.54 10.20
N ALA A 151 -5.91 11.28 9.53
CA ALA A 151 -6.29 11.94 8.27
C ALA A 151 -5.18 11.89 7.20
N PHE A 152 -4.53 10.74 7.05
CA PHE A 152 -3.56 10.53 5.96
C PHE A 152 -4.22 10.75 4.60
N LEU A 153 -3.49 11.40 3.71
CA LEU A 153 -3.96 11.74 2.38
C LEU A 153 -3.70 10.61 1.38
N GLY A 154 -4.70 10.30 0.57
CA GLY A 154 -4.56 9.30 -0.50
C GLY A 154 -4.83 7.87 -0.08
N ILE A 155 -5.55 7.68 1.02
CA ILE A 155 -5.92 6.36 1.54
C ILE A 155 -7.40 6.09 1.34
N GLU A 156 -7.71 4.96 0.73
CA GLU A 156 -9.05 4.37 0.67
C GLU A 156 -9.02 3.00 1.37
N LEU A 157 -10.03 2.75 2.21
CA LEU A 157 -10.19 1.51 2.96
C LEU A 157 -11.48 0.81 2.51
N GLN A 158 -11.33 -0.37 1.93
CA GLN A 158 -12.45 -1.21 1.50
C GLN A 158 -12.56 -2.44 2.40
N ARG A 159 -13.71 -2.61 3.06
CA ARG A 159 -13.94 -3.77 3.94
C ARG A 159 -13.85 -5.08 3.17
N VAL A 160 -13.18 -6.06 3.76
CA VAL A 160 -13.03 -7.42 3.23
C VAL A 160 -14.04 -8.35 3.89
N LYS A 161 -14.59 -9.27 3.11
CA LYS A 161 -15.41 -10.36 3.66
C LYS A 161 -14.53 -11.43 4.28
N LEU A 162 -15.00 -11.96 5.39
CA LEU A 162 -14.41 -13.14 6.02
C LEU A 162 -15.25 -14.36 5.71
N GLU A 163 -14.60 -15.50 5.47
CA GLU A 163 -15.27 -16.79 5.34
C GLU A 163 -16.01 -17.10 6.64
N THR A 164 -17.32 -17.33 6.52
CA THR A 164 -18.18 -17.72 7.65
C THR A 164 -18.23 -19.24 7.69
N ARG A 165 -17.69 -19.85 8.71
CA ARG A 165 -17.85 -21.28 8.99
C ARG A 165 -18.86 -21.49 10.10
#